data_2a4699eae52b9ffac2a1b579f08a3f3a
#
_entry.id   2a4699eae52b9ffac2a1b579f08a3f3a
#
_cell.length_a   1.000
_cell.length_b   1.000
_cell.length_c   1.000
_cell.angle_alpha   90.00
_cell.angle_beta   90.00
_cell.angle_gamma   90.00
#
_symmetry.space_group_name_H-M   'P 1'
#
loop_
_entity.id
_entity.type
_entity.pdbx_description
1 polymer ?
#
loop_
_entity_poly.entity_id
_entity_poly.type
_entity_poly.pdbx_seq_one_letter_code
_entity_poly.pdbx_strand_id
1 'polypeptide(L)'
;MLFENRITSLFKIDLPIIQAGMVWASGWELASAVSNAGGLGIIGAGSMYPEVLRTHIQKTKTATTKPFAVNLPMLYPDLQAHINIIIEEKVPIVFTSAGIKKHGLQPLKKMELQWYML
;
A
#
# COMPACT_ATOMS: atom_id res chain seq x y z
N MET A 1 -17.11 12.60 10.50
CA MET A 1 -15.98 12.91 9.58
C MET A 1 -16.00 14.40 9.29
N LEU A 2 -14.90 15.11 9.60
CA LEU A 2 -14.80 16.56 9.42
C LEU A 2 -14.53 16.96 7.96
N PHE A 3 -14.02 16.06 7.15
CA PHE A 3 -13.67 16.30 5.76
C PHE A 3 -14.31 15.24 4.87
N GLU A 4 -15.30 15.62 4.10
CA GLU A 4 -15.94 14.77 3.10
C GLU A 4 -15.58 15.26 1.70
N ASN A 5 -14.77 14.48 0.98
CA ASN A 5 -14.39 14.76 -0.39
C ASN A 5 -14.12 13.45 -1.14
N ARG A 6 -13.73 13.57 -2.42
CA ARG A 6 -13.48 12.38 -3.25
C ARG A 6 -12.37 11.48 -2.68
N ILE A 7 -11.35 12.04 -2.06
CA ILE A 7 -10.21 11.28 -1.51
C ILE A 7 -10.64 10.53 -0.25
N THR A 8 -11.32 11.19 0.68
CA THR A 8 -11.78 10.53 1.90
C THR A 8 -12.80 9.43 1.60
N SER A 9 -13.69 9.65 0.64
CA SER A 9 -14.67 8.65 0.21
C SER A 9 -14.00 7.48 -0.52
N LEU A 10 -13.04 7.75 -1.40
CA LEU A 10 -12.35 6.74 -2.20
C LEU A 10 -11.57 5.77 -1.33
N PHE A 11 -10.79 6.27 -0.39
CA PHE A 11 -9.93 5.46 0.47
C PHE A 11 -10.56 5.11 1.82
N LYS A 12 -11.76 5.62 2.11
CA LYS A 12 -12.46 5.43 3.39
C LYS A 12 -11.61 5.89 4.58
N ILE A 13 -11.04 7.06 4.46
CA ILE A 13 -10.20 7.72 5.47
C ILE A 13 -10.88 9.01 5.96
N ASP A 14 -10.48 9.49 7.13
CA ASP A 14 -11.10 10.66 7.75
C ASP A 14 -10.51 11.98 7.26
N LEU A 15 -9.22 11.98 6.93
CA LEU A 15 -8.48 13.15 6.49
C LEU A 15 -7.93 12.91 5.08
N PRO A 16 -7.98 13.89 4.17
CA PRO A 16 -7.46 13.74 2.81
C PRO A 16 -5.93 13.84 2.77
N ILE A 17 -5.28 13.03 3.60
CA ILE A 17 -3.81 12.99 3.76
C ILE A 17 -3.34 11.59 3.43
N ILE A 18 -2.41 11.50 2.48
CA ILE A 18 -1.79 10.25 2.05
C ILE A 18 -0.30 10.35 2.33
N GLN A 19 0.22 9.45 3.16
CA GLN A 19 1.63 9.39 3.46
C GLN A 19 2.39 8.77 2.28
N ALA A 20 3.57 9.27 1.97
CA ALA A 20 4.40 8.72 0.90
C ALA A 20 5.00 7.36 1.28
N GLY A 21 5.07 6.44 0.32
CA GLY A 21 5.77 5.17 0.49
C GLY A 21 7.28 5.36 0.35
N MET A 22 7.94 5.71 1.43
CA MET A 22 9.36 6.08 1.46
C MET A 22 10.25 4.87 1.76
N VAL A 23 11.28 4.67 0.92
CA VAL A 23 12.30 3.63 1.13
C VAL A 23 12.97 3.83 2.49
N TRP A 24 13.12 2.76 3.27
CA TRP A 24 13.72 2.71 4.62
C TRP A 24 12.96 3.47 5.72
N ALA A 25 12.00 4.31 5.38
CA ALA A 25 11.27 5.13 6.35
C ALA A 25 9.82 4.69 6.57
N SER A 26 9.18 4.08 5.57
CA SER A 26 7.76 3.69 5.62
C SER A 26 7.59 2.20 5.86
N GLY A 27 7.85 1.75 7.07
CA GLY A 27 7.50 0.41 7.53
C GLY A 27 6.10 0.36 8.15
N TRP A 28 5.81 -0.73 8.84
CA TRP A 28 4.51 -0.94 9.49
C TRP A 28 4.21 0.09 10.59
N GLU A 29 5.25 0.57 11.29
CA GLU A 29 5.11 1.53 12.39
C GLU A 29 4.50 2.84 11.88
N LEU A 30 5.10 3.43 10.86
CA LEU A 30 4.61 4.68 10.28
C LEU A 30 3.27 4.48 9.57
N ALA A 31 3.14 3.43 8.77
CA ALA A 31 1.91 3.18 8.02
C ALA A 31 0.70 3.00 8.96
N SER A 32 0.85 2.21 10.02
CA SER A 32 -0.24 1.99 10.98
C SER A 32 -0.54 3.25 11.79
N ALA A 33 0.48 4.03 12.18
CA ALA A 33 0.28 5.28 12.91
C ALA A 33 -0.50 6.31 12.08
N VAL A 34 -0.16 6.47 10.81
CA VAL A 34 -0.88 7.39 9.91
C VAL A 34 -2.32 6.92 9.68
N SER A 35 -2.53 5.63 9.44
CA SER A 35 -3.87 5.08 9.26
C SER A 35 -4.73 5.23 10.50
N ASN A 36 -4.19 4.98 11.68
CA ASN A 36 -4.88 5.17 12.96
C ASN A 36 -5.20 6.64 13.24
N ALA A 37 -4.39 7.56 12.73
CA ALA A 37 -4.64 8.99 12.87
C ALA A 37 -5.68 9.54 11.87
N GLY A 38 -6.18 8.72 10.95
CA GLY A 38 -7.23 9.08 10.02
C GLY A 38 -6.79 9.38 8.59
N GLY A 39 -5.48 9.31 8.28
CA GLY A 39 -4.96 9.39 6.93
C GLY A 39 -4.83 8.03 6.26
N LEU A 40 -4.14 7.97 5.14
CA LEU A 40 -3.78 6.72 4.48
C LEU A 40 -2.30 6.43 4.69
N GLY A 41 -1.98 5.43 5.50
CA GLY A 41 -0.63 4.93 5.69
C GLY A 41 -0.20 4.07 4.50
N ILE A 42 1.05 4.19 4.08
CA ILE A 42 1.60 3.44 2.96
C ILE A 42 2.91 2.76 3.34
N ILE A 43 3.01 1.45 3.14
CA ILE A 43 4.25 0.69 3.28
C ILE A 43 5.07 0.87 1.99
N GLY A 44 6.32 1.31 2.12
CA GLY A 44 7.24 1.43 0.99
C GLY A 44 7.96 0.11 0.71
N ALA A 45 7.51 -0.64 -0.30
CA ALA A 45 8.05 -1.96 -0.60
C ALA A 45 9.40 -1.97 -1.34
N GLY A 46 9.82 -0.83 -1.86
CA GLY A 46 10.98 -0.75 -2.77
C GLY A 46 12.33 -1.16 -2.19
N SER A 47 12.47 -1.18 -0.87
CA SER A 47 13.69 -1.60 -0.17
C SER A 47 13.55 -2.94 0.55
N MET A 48 12.40 -3.59 0.44
CA MET A 48 12.09 -4.79 1.20
C MET A 48 12.28 -6.05 0.36
N TYR A 49 12.96 -7.05 0.93
CA TYR A 49 12.85 -8.40 0.40
C TYR A 49 11.41 -8.91 0.55
N PRO A 50 10.96 -9.85 -0.29
CA PRO A 50 9.55 -10.29 -0.28
C PRO A 50 9.02 -10.69 1.09
N GLU A 51 9.73 -11.51 1.85
CA GLU A 51 9.27 -11.96 3.17
C GLU A 51 9.31 -10.83 4.23
N VAL A 52 10.18 -9.84 4.05
CA VAL A 52 10.17 -8.63 4.89
C VAL A 52 8.91 -7.82 4.64
N LEU A 53 8.52 -7.68 3.37
CA LEU A 53 7.25 -7.03 3.01
C LEU A 53 6.05 -7.76 3.64
N ARG A 54 6.02 -9.09 3.54
CA ARG A 54 4.97 -9.91 4.18
C ARG A 54 4.88 -9.61 5.68
N THR A 55 6.00 -9.60 6.37
CA THR A 55 6.07 -9.30 7.80
C THR A 55 5.51 -7.92 8.12
N HIS A 56 5.89 -6.90 7.35
CA HIS A 56 5.37 -5.54 7.54
C HIS A 56 3.87 -5.44 7.28
N ILE A 57 3.35 -6.11 6.26
CA ILE A 57 1.90 -6.17 5.99
C ILE A 57 1.16 -6.81 7.17
N GLN A 58 1.63 -7.96 7.65
CA GLN A 58 1.00 -8.66 8.78
C GLN A 58 1.01 -7.83 10.06
N LYS A 59 2.12 -7.17 10.36
CA LYS A 59 2.23 -6.27 11.51
C LYS A 59 1.30 -5.06 11.38
N THR A 60 1.17 -4.50 10.18
CA THR A 60 0.22 -3.40 9.93
C THR A 60 -1.21 -3.84 10.20
N LYS A 61 -1.61 -5.02 9.72
CA LYS A 61 -2.96 -5.58 9.97
C LYS A 61 -3.24 -5.79 11.46
N THR A 62 -2.23 -6.13 12.25
CA THR A 62 -2.37 -6.28 13.70
C THR A 62 -2.46 -4.92 14.39
N ALA A 63 -1.71 -3.92 13.92
CA ALA A 63 -1.61 -2.61 14.55
C ALA A 63 -2.75 -1.64 14.19
N THR A 64 -3.49 -1.89 13.10
CA THR A 64 -4.62 -1.05 12.69
C THR A 64 -5.72 -1.86 12.03
N THR A 65 -6.97 -1.42 12.24
CA THR A 65 -8.14 -1.90 11.49
C THR A 65 -8.51 -0.95 10.36
N LYS A 66 -7.79 0.17 10.24
CA LYS A 66 -8.03 1.20 9.24
C LYS A 66 -7.39 0.82 7.89
N PRO A 67 -7.84 1.41 6.78
CA PRO A 67 -7.22 1.19 5.48
C PRO A 67 -5.75 1.60 5.46
N PHE A 68 -4.95 0.83 4.76
CA PHE A 68 -3.56 1.14 4.45
C PHE A 68 -3.24 0.67 3.04
N ALA A 69 -2.11 1.10 2.51
CA ALA A 69 -1.67 0.75 1.17
C ALA A 69 -0.22 0.25 1.16
N VAL A 70 0.17 -0.33 0.05
CA VAL A 70 1.56 -0.67 -0.26
C VAL A 70 1.97 0.08 -1.53
N ASN A 71 3.11 0.76 -1.48
CA ASN A 71 3.73 1.34 -2.67
C ASN A 71 4.64 0.31 -3.32
N LEU A 72 4.40 0.04 -4.60
CA LEU A 72 5.08 -0.98 -5.37
C LEU A 72 5.86 -0.34 -6.52
N PRO A 73 7.19 -0.12 -6.36
CA PRO A 73 8.01 0.37 -7.46
C PRO A 73 8.13 -0.68 -8.56
N MET A 74 7.73 -0.31 -9.78
CA MET A 74 7.64 -1.26 -10.91
C MET A 74 8.99 -1.70 -11.48
N LEU A 75 10.07 -1.00 -11.14
CA LEU A 75 11.44 -1.34 -11.58
C LEU A 75 12.19 -2.23 -10.59
N TYR A 76 11.58 -2.59 -9.47
CA TYR A 76 12.23 -3.41 -8.45
C TYR A 76 12.42 -4.87 -8.92
N PRO A 77 13.60 -5.49 -8.67
CA PRO A 77 13.88 -6.85 -9.17
C PRO A 77 12.89 -7.93 -8.71
N ASP A 78 12.41 -7.82 -7.47
CA ASP A 78 11.49 -8.80 -6.87
C ASP A 78 10.02 -8.45 -7.09
N LEU A 79 9.69 -7.67 -8.11
CA LEU A 79 8.34 -7.18 -8.39
C LEU A 79 7.28 -8.29 -8.37
N GLN A 80 7.53 -9.41 -9.05
CA GLN A 80 6.55 -10.50 -9.12
C GLN A 80 6.31 -11.13 -7.75
N ALA A 81 7.35 -11.30 -6.96
CA ALA A 81 7.23 -11.82 -5.59
C ALA A 81 6.45 -10.86 -4.70
N HIS A 82 6.67 -9.55 -4.82
CA HIS A 82 5.91 -8.53 -4.11
C HIS A 82 4.42 -8.55 -4.50
N ILE A 83 4.12 -8.67 -5.79
CA ILE A 83 2.73 -8.79 -6.28
C ILE A 83 2.05 -10.00 -5.67
N ASN A 84 2.71 -11.15 -5.66
CA ASN A 84 2.16 -12.37 -5.08
C ASN A 84 1.83 -12.20 -3.60
N ILE A 85 2.73 -11.60 -2.84
CA ILE A 85 2.51 -11.32 -1.40
C ILE A 85 1.35 -10.37 -1.16
N ILE A 86 1.26 -9.30 -1.95
CA ILE A 86 0.15 -8.33 -1.87
C ILE A 86 -1.19 -9.03 -2.09
N ILE A 87 -1.26 -9.94 -3.07
CA ILE A 87 -2.45 -10.71 -3.36
C ILE A 87 -2.77 -11.70 -2.22
N GLU A 88 -1.80 -12.47 -1.79
CA GLU A 88 -1.96 -13.47 -0.72
C GLU A 88 -2.40 -12.83 0.60
N GLU A 89 -1.80 -11.70 0.95
CA GLU A 89 -2.11 -10.96 2.18
C GLU A 89 -3.34 -10.06 2.04
N LYS A 90 -3.98 -10.01 0.87
CA LYS A 90 -5.20 -9.24 0.60
C LYS A 90 -5.07 -7.76 0.97
N VAL A 91 -3.97 -7.13 0.55
CA VAL A 91 -3.76 -5.68 0.74
C VAL A 91 -4.80 -4.93 -0.09
N PRO A 92 -5.58 -4.03 0.51
CA PRO A 92 -6.73 -3.43 -0.19
C PRO A 92 -6.36 -2.40 -1.24
N ILE A 93 -5.25 -1.69 -1.06
CA ILE A 93 -4.87 -0.54 -1.88
C ILE A 93 -3.40 -0.66 -2.27
N VAL A 94 -3.11 -0.51 -3.56
CA VAL A 94 -1.75 -0.55 -4.09
C VAL A 94 -1.47 0.71 -4.90
N PHE A 95 -0.36 1.36 -4.59
CA PHE A 95 0.18 2.45 -5.40
C PHE A 95 1.38 1.94 -6.19
N THR A 96 1.35 2.10 -7.52
CA THR A 96 2.50 1.77 -8.36
C THR A 96 3.29 3.02 -8.70
N SER A 97 4.61 2.89 -8.74
CA SER A 97 5.52 3.98 -9.06
C SER A 97 6.69 3.50 -9.92
N ALA A 98 7.52 4.42 -10.42
CA ALA A 98 8.74 4.13 -11.18
C ALA A 98 8.50 3.25 -12.42
N GLY A 99 7.51 3.59 -13.24
CA GLY A 99 7.28 2.97 -14.55
C GLY A 99 5.94 2.27 -14.69
N ILE A 100 5.64 1.86 -15.91
CA ILE A 100 4.43 1.12 -16.27
C ILE A 100 4.82 -0.21 -16.91
N LYS A 101 4.56 -1.31 -16.22
CA LYS A 101 4.63 -2.65 -16.83
C LYS A 101 3.22 -3.17 -17.05
N LYS A 102 2.71 -3.01 -18.27
CA LYS A 102 1.34 -3.41 -18.63
C LYS A 102 1.02 -4.86 -18.29
N HIS A 103 1.98 -5.76 -18.39
CA HIS A 103 1.78 -7.20 -18.17
C HIS A 103 1.85 -7.61 -16.70
N GLY A 104 2.62 -6.91 -15.85
CA GLY A 104 2.77 -7.24 -14.43
C GLY A 104 1.57 -6.89 -13.56
N LEU A 105 0.67 -6.02 -14.05
CA LEU A 105 -0.49 -5.54 -13.29
C LEU A 105 -1.76 -6.40 -13.48
N GLN A 106 -1.77 -7.33 -14.43
CA GLN A 106 -2.95 -8.15 -14.72
C GLN A 106 -3.46 -8.93 -13.49
N PRO A 107 -2.60 -9.57 -12.68
CA PRO A 107 -3.07 -10.24 -11.47
C PRO A 107 -3.73 -9.29 -10.47
N LEU A 108 -3.20 -8.09 -10.30
CA LEU A 108 -3.75 -7.08 -9.38
C LEU A 108 -5.12 -6.58 -9.85
N LYS A 109 -5.32 -6.42 -11.16
CA LYS A 109 -6.60 -6.01 -11.74
C LYS A 109 -7.72 -7.04 -11.53
N LYS A 110 -7.37 -8.32 -11.56
CA LYS A 110 -8.35 -9.42 -11.41
C LYS A 110 -8.86 -9.61 -9.97
N MET A 111 -8.19 -9.04 -8.99
CA MET A 111 -8.46 -9.28 -7.56
C MET A 111 -9.32 -8.20 -6.90
N GLU A 112 -9.97 -7.33 -7.67
CA GLU A 112 -10.77 -6.20 -7.14
C GLU A 112 -9.96 -5.27 -6.20
N LEU A 113 -8.64 -5.29 -6.31
CA LEU A 113 -7.78 -4.40 -5.55
C LEU A 113 -7.84 -2.99 -6.13
N GLN A 114 -7.96 -2.00 -5.28
CA GLN A 114 -7.81 -0.61 -5.68
C GLN A 114 -6.33 -0.32 -5.89
N TRP A 115 -5.92 -0.11 -7.12
CA TRP A 115 -4.55 0.22 -7.45
C TRP A 115 -4.48 1.59 -8.14
N TYR A 116 -3.45 2.34 -7.79
CA TYR A 116 -3.22 3.70 -8.28
C TYR A 116 -1.79 3.84 -8.76
N MET A 117 -1.61 4.65 -9.80
CA MET A 117 -0.30 4.97 -10.33
C MET A 117 0.12 6.37 -9.85
N LEU A 118 1.31 6.45 -9.28
CA LEU A 118 1.96 7.70 -8.88
C LEU A 118 2.96 8.14 -9.95
#